data_03a4b030cec09c0f03e3453989f53692
#
_entry.id   03a4b030cec09c0f03e3453989f53692
#
_cell.length_a   1.000
_cell.length_b   1.000
_cell.length_c   1.000
_cell.angle_alpha   90.00
_cell.angle_beta   90.00
_cell.angle_gamma   90.00
#
_symmetry.space_group_name_H-M   'P 1'
#
loop_
_entity.id
_entity.type
_entity.pdbx_description
1 polymer ?
#
loop_
_entity_poly.entity_id
_entity_poly.type
_entity_poly.pdbx_seq_one_letter_code
_entity_poly.pdbx_strand_id
1 'polypeptide(L)'
;MYNSTSTNFKKGILILIFTAVMGSVFSQETPEYDKIVTKSGVVEMHFVGHGSLWFKVNGFIIYIDPVRSSGNYDFLPKADVILVTHEHGDHLDAKLIEDLKKPGTLLFCNQNSTSKVSWGMAMKPGDRQEINNIVIEAVDAYNIVGESSPGHPFHPKGAGVGYVLTIGGKKIYVAGDTENTPEMKALKNIDVAFLPMNLPYTMTPAMVADAALAFRPKILYPYHFGDTDTNEIIKLLKDSGIEVRVRNLK
;
A
#
# COMPACT_ATOMS: atom_id res chain seq x y z
N MET A 1 34.21 18.65 -91.19
CA MET A 1 35.01 18.40 -89.94
C MET A 1 34.24 18.98 -88.80
N TYR A 2 33.58 18.10 -88.02
CA TYR A 2 32.88 18.49 -86.82
C TYR A 2 33.22 17.44 -85.74
N ASN A 3 33.99 17.89 -84.73
CA ASN A 3 34.34 17.09 -83.57
C ASN A 3 33.17 17.12 -82.55
N SER A 4 32.63 15.98 -82.22
CA SER A 4 31.66 15.80 -81.15
C SER A 4 32.40 15.34 -79.90
N THR A 5 32.47 16.18 -78.87
CA THR A 5 32.95 15.82 -77.55
C THR A 5 31.78 15.33 -76.68
N SER A 6 31.78 14.06 -76.38
CA SER A 6 30.84 13.39 -75.46
C SER A 6 31.24 13.64 -73.98
N THR A 7 30.41 14.33 -73.25
CA THR A 7 30.53 14.55 -71.82
C THR A 7 29.80 13.45 -71.05
N ASN A 8 30.56 12.56 -70.35
CA ASN A 8 30.01 11.55 -69.47
C ASN A 8 29.62 12.17 -68.14
N PHE A 9 28.32 12.24 -67.84
CA PHE A 9 27.76 12.56 -66.53
C PHE A 9 27.76 11.28 -65.64
N LYS A 10 28.67 11.22 -64.64
CA LYS A 10 28.60 10.22 -63.56
C LYS A 10 27.49 10.60 -62.60
N LYS A 11 26.41 9.83 -62.58
CA LYS A 11 25.38 9.94 -61.54
C LYS A 11 25.89 9.38 -60.21
N GLY A 12 26.23 10.26 -59.28
CA GLY A 12 26.49 9.87 -57.89
C GLY A 12 25.21 9.49 -57.17
N ILE A 13 25.09 8.27 -56.70
CA ILE A 13 23.99 7.82 -55.84
C ILE A 13 24.34 8.22 -54.40
N LEU A 14 23.59 9.18 -53.87
CA LEU A 14 23.65 9.56 -52.45
C LEU A 14 22.81 8.57 -51.64
N ILE A 15 23.48 7.67 -50.93
CA ILE A 15 22.81 6.75 -49.97
C ILE A 15 22.66 7.50 -48.66
N LEU A 16 21.42 7.93 -48.37
CA LEU A 16 21.03 8.41 -47.03
C LEU A 16 20.88 7.20 -46.12
N ILE A 17 21.85 7.03 -45.20
CA ILE A 17 21.72 6.05 -44.12
C ILE A 17 20.83 6.69 -43.01
N PHE A 18 19.59 6.24 -42.93
CA PHE A 18 18.71 6.53 -41.80
C PHE A 18 19.10 5.63 -40.62
N THR A 19 19.85 6.14 -39.68
CA THR A 19 20.06 5.47 -38.39
C THR A 19 18.80 5.65 -37.57
N ALA A 20 17.95 4.62 -37.53
CA ALA A 20 16.84 4.54 -36.58
C ALA A 20 17.43 4.38 -35.18
N VAL A 21 17.40 5.45 -34.39
CA VAL A 21 17.63 5.37 -32.95
C VAL A 21 16.43 4.67 -32.34
N MET A 22 16.51 3.36 -32.12
CA MET A 22 15.55 2.64 -31.26
C MET A 22 15.75 3.14 -29.83
N GLY A 23 15.02 4.15 -29.43
CA GLY A 23 14.83 4.51 -28.03
C GLY A 23 14.13 3.36 -27.35
N SER A 24 14.82 2.69 -26.41
CA SER A 24 14.19 1.75 -25.49
C SER A 24 13.14 2.52 -24.69
N VAL A 25 11.87 2.33 -25.03
CA VAL A 25 10.77 2.77 -24.16
C VAL A 25 10.81 1.86 -22.94
N PHE A 26 11.47 2.32 -21.88
CA PHE A 26 11.28 1.70 -20.57
C PHE A 26 9.81 1.89 -20.22
N SER A 27 9.03 0.84 -20.33
CA SER A 27 7.69 0.77 -19.75
C SER A 27 7.85 0.97 -18.25
N GLN A 28 7.38 2.10 -17.73
CA GLN A 28 7.28 2.32 -16.30
C GLN A 28 6.22 1.36 -15.79
N GLU A 29 6.65 0.32 -15.06
CA GLU A 29 5.72 -0.57 -14.40
C GLU A 29 5.06 0.23 -13.25
N THR A 30 3.80 0.59 -13.44
CA THR A 30 2.97 1.07 -12.33
C THR A 30 2.74 -0.09 -11.36
N PRO A 31 2.78 0.15 -10.04
CA PRO A 31 2.48 -0.89 -9.07
C PRO A 31 1.15 -1.60 -9.41
N GLU A 32 1.11 -2.91 -9.19
CA GLU A 32 -0.11 -3.72 -9.30
C GLU A 32 -1.22 -3.05 -8.49
N TYR A 33 -2.46 -3.05 -9.00
CA TYR A 33 -3.59 -2.45 -8.29
C TYR A 33 -4.90 -3.18 -8.56
N ASP A 34 -5.79 -3.13 -7.57
CA ASP A 34 -7.17 -3.58 -7.69
C ASP A 34 -8.15 -2.41 -7.57
N LYS A 35 -9.38 -2.62 -8.04
CA LYS A 35 -10.44 -1.62 -8.01
C LYS A 35 -11.64 -2.12 -7.20
N ILE A 36 -12.21 -1.22 -6.41
CA ILE A 36 -13.54 -1.43 -5.82
C ILE A 36 -14.47 -0.28 -6.20
N VAL A 37 -15.71 -0.62 -6.52
CA VAL A 37 -16.75 0.38 -6.82
C VAL A 37 -17.43 0.80 -5.53
N THR A 38 -17.53 2.12 -5.32
CA THR A 38 -18.20 2.73 -4.17
C THR A 38 -19.25 3.73 -4.64
N LYS A 39 -20.07 4.26 -3.72
CA LYS A 39 -21.02 5.34 -4.05
C LYS A 39 -20.32 6.66 -4.39
N SER A 40 -19.08 6.85 -3.96
CA SER A 40 -18.27 8.05 -4.24
C SER A 40 -17.35 7.90 -5.46
N GLY A 41 -17.43 6.79 -6.19
CA GLY A 41 -16.58 6.50 -7.36
C GLY A 41 -15.76 5.22 -7.16
N VAL A 42 -14.83 5.00 -8.07
CA VAL A 42 -13.91 3.84 -8.04
C VAL A 42 -12.73 4.18 -7.13
N VAL A 43 -12.43 3.30 -6.18
CA VAL A 43 -11.19 3.32 -5.40
C VAL A 43 -10.19 2.38 -6.07
N GLU A 44 -9.06 2.91 -6.48
CA GLU A 44 -7.89 2.14 -6.93
C GLU A 44 -7.00 1.89 -5.71
N MET A 45 -6.73 0.63 -5.42
CA MET A 45 -5.86 0.19 -4.32
C MET A 45 -4.57 -0.34 -4.92
N HIS A 46 -3.47 0.38 -4.75
CA HIS A 46 -2.16 0.06 -5.30
C HIS A 46 -1.26 -0.57 -4.26
N PHE A 47 -0.52 -1.60 -4.66
CA PHE A 47 0.31 -2.44 -3.81
C PHE A 47 1.77 -2.10 -4.11
N VAL A 48 2.45 -1.42 -3.17
CA VAL A 48 3.86 -1.03 -3.36
C VAL A 48 4.78 -2.16 -2.93
N GLY A 49 4.48 -2.77 -1.80
CA GLY A 49 5.23 -3.88 -1.22
C GLY A 49 5.18 -3.84 0.31
N HIS A 50 5.40 -4.98 0.95
CA HIS A 50 5.42 -5.13 2.41
C HIS A 50 4.14 -4.56 3.05
N GLY A 51 4.28 -3.54 3.92
CA GLY A 51 3.16 -2.80 4.54
C GLY A 51 2.68 -1.60 3.73
N SER A 52 3.37 -1.24 2.64
CA SER A 52 3.16 0.02 1.92
C SER A 52 2.08 -0.08 0.84
N LEU A 53 1.07 0.78 0.98
CA LEU A 53 -0.07 0.87 0.07
C LEU A 53 -0.31 2.33 -0.33
N TRP A 54 -1.01 2.55 -1.45
CA TRP A 54 -1.65 3.82 -1.71
C TRP A 54 -2.98 3.64 -2.43
N PHE A 55 -3.93 4.51 -2.10
CA PHE A 55 -5.27 4.49 -2.67
C PHE A 55 -5.55 5.77 -3.42
N LYS A 56 -6.33 5.64 -4.51
CA LYS A 56 -6.79 6.77 -5.30
C LYS A 56 -8.30 6.72 -5.46
N VAL A 57 -8.97 7.82 -5.16
CA VAL A 57 -10.40 7.99 -5.40
C VAL A 57 -10.66 9.41 -5.91
N ASN A 58 -11.22 9.53 -7.13
CA ASN A 58 -11.49 10.83 -7.77
C ASN A 58 -10.29 11.80 -7.77
N GLY A 59 -9.08 11.28 -7.94
CA GLY A 59 -7.84 12.07 -7.92
C GLY A 59 -7.29 12.36 -6.52
N PHE A 60 -8.00 12.04 -5.44
CA PHE A 60 -7.52 12.15 -4.07
C PHE A 60 -6.62 10.96 -3.72
N ILE A 61 -5.44 11.22 -3.18
CA ILE A 61 -4.36 10.25 -2.97
C ILE A 61 -4.10 10.04 -1.48
N ILE A 62 -4.20 8.79 -1.05
CA ILE A 62 -3.94 8.36 0.34
C ILE A 62 -2.81 7.35 0.34
N TYR A 63 -1.73 7.62 1.06
CA TYR A 63 -0.67 6.65 1.33
C TYR A 63 -0.85 6.02 2.71
N ILE A 64 -0.50 4.76 2.82
CA ILE A 64 -0.42 4.02 4.08
C ILE A 64 0.99 3.44 4.19
N ASP A 65 1.67 3.73 5.28
CA ASP A 65 3.01 3.28 5.61
C ASP A 65 4.00 3.37 4.43
N PRO A 66 4.20 4.56 3.83
CA PRO A 66 5.09 4.71 2.69
C PRO A 66 6.56 4.57 3.12
N VAL A 67 7.25 3.56 2.56
CA VAL A 67 8.67 3.26 2.84
C VAL A 67 9.41 2.93 1.54
N ARG A 68 10.60 3.54 1.32
CA ARG A 68 11.38 3.35 0.08
C ARG A 68 11.84 1.92 -0.15
N SER A 69 12.14 1.17 0.92
CA SER A 69 12.54 -0.23 0.81
C SER A 69 11.44 -1.15 0.30
N SER A 70 10.18 -0.72 0.38
CA SER A 70 9.02 -1.49 -0.09
C SER A 70 8.82 -1.39 -1.60
N GLY A 71 9.33 -0.34 -2.28
CA GLY A 71 9.18 -0.20 -3.73
C GLY A 71 9.60 1.15 -4.29
N ASN A 72 9.34 1.36 -5.58
CA ASN A 72 9.70 2.59 -6.29
C ASN A 72 8.57 3.63 -6.21
N TYR A 73 8.89 4.82 -5.71
CA TYR A 73 7.98 5.96 -5.56
C TYR A 73 8.26 7.12 -6.54
N ASP A 74 9.27 7.03 -7.40
CA ASP A 74 9.77 8.17 -8.21
C ASP A 74 8.69 8.82 -9.08
N PHE A 75 7.73 8.02 -9.55
CA PHE A 75 6.66 8.49 -10.46
C PHE A 75 5.27 8.45 -9.83
N LEU A 76 5.19 8.18 -8.54
CA LEU A 76 3.92 8.13 -7.85
C LEU A 76 3.41 9.55 -7.52
N PRO A 77 2.10 9.75 -7.45
CA PRO A 77 1.51 11.06 -7.19
C PRO A 77 1.83 11.56 -5.78
N LYS A 78 1.83 12.87 -5.58
CA LYS A 78 1.92 13.48 -4.24
C LYS A 78 0.67 13.18 -3.42
N ALA A 79 0.85 13.04 -2.12
CA ALA A 79 -0.20 12.68 -1.18
C ALA A 79 -1.16 13.84 -0.88
N ASP A 80 -2.44 13.53 -0.73
CA ASP A 80 -3.41 14.36 -0.01
C ASP A 80 -3.44 13.99 1.48
N VAL A 81 -3.37 12.69 1.76
CA VAL A 81 -3.29 12.14 3.12
C VAL A 81 -2.20 11.08 3.17
N ILE A 82 -1.45 11.06 4.28
CA ILE A 82 -0.53 9.99 4.64
C ILE A 82 -0.97 9.43 5.98
N LEU A 83 -1.06 8.10 6.07
CA LEU A 83 -1.37 7.36 7.28
C LEU A 83 -0.14 6.54 7.67
N VAL A 84 0.29 6.63 8.92
CA VAL A 84 1.38 5.81 9.46
C VAL A 84 0.83 5.03 10.65
N THR A 85 0.93 3.70 10.58
CA THR A 85 0.38 2.81 11.62
C THR A 85 1.22 2.82 12.88
N HIS A 86 2.54 2.81 12.74
CA HIS A 86 3.49 2.86 13.87
C HIS A 86 4.89 3.29 13.43
N GLU A 87 5.79 3.47 14.40
CA GLU A 87 7.09 4.10 14.22
C GLU A 87 8.22 3.20 13.70
N HIS A 88 8.00 1.91 13.44
CA HIS A 88 9.05 1.02 12.92
C HIS A 88 9.52 1.43 11.52
N GLY A 89 10.79 1.11 11.21
CA GLY A 89 11.44 1.61 9.98
C GLY A 89 10.90 1.02 8.69
N ASP A 90 10.18 -0.07 8.74
CA ASP A 90 9.48 -0.73 7.64
C ASP A 90 8.03 -0.21 7.44
N HIS A 91 7.58 0.74 8.29
CA HIS A 91 6.29 1.43 8.20
C HIS A 91 6.42 2.96 8.15
N LEU A 92 7.57 3.52 8.59
CA LEU A 92 7.79 4.96 8.61
C LEU A 92 9.15 5.35 8.01
N ASP A 93 9.14 5.92 6.81
CA ASP A 93 10.26 6.61 6.17
C ASP A 93 9.99 8.13 6.16
N ALA A 94 10.52 8.85 7.15
CA ALA A 94 10.29 10.28 7.32
C ALA A 94 10.74 11.10 6.09
N LYS A 95 11.82 10.67 5.41
CA LYS A 95 12.31 11.35 4.21
C LYS A 95 11.36 11.15 3.03
N LEU A 96 10.86 9.93 2.83
CA LEU A 96 9.88 9.67 1.78
C LEU A 96 8.57 10.42 2.05
N ILE A 97 8.12 10.48 3.31
CA ILE A 97 6.94 11.24 3.70
C ILE A 97 7.09 12.72 3.31
N GLU A 98 8.24 13.35 3.55
CA GLU A 98 8.52 14.71 3.08
C GLU A 98 8.54 14.81 1.54
N ASP A 99 9.13 13.81 0.87
CA ASP A 99 9.16 13.79 -0.60
C ASP A 99 7.77 13.59 -1.23
N LEU A 100 6.84 12.90 -0.58
CA LEU A 100 5.45 12.72 -1.04
C LEU A 100 4.55 13.92 -0.75
N LYS A 101 4.98 14.84 0.11
CA LYS A 101 4.22 16.01 0.53
C LYS A 101 3.97 17.00 -0.59
N LYS A 102 2.81 17.63 -0.56
CA LYS A 102 2.42 18.82 -1.33
C LYS A 102 1.73 19.82 -0.41
N PRO A 103 1.50 21.08 -0.81
CA PRO A 103 0.69 22.01 -0.02
C PRO A 103 -0.69 21.42 0.32
N GLY A 104 -1.03 21.39 1.61
CA GLY A 104 -2.29 20.84 2.09
C GLY A 104 -2.29 19.34 2.40
N THR A 105 -1.17 18.62 2.23
CA THR A 105 -1.05 17.22 2.67
C THR A 105 -1.25 17.11 4.19
N LEU A 106 -2.09 16.18 4.62
CA LEU A 106 -2.30 15.82 6.02
C LEU A 106 -1.57 14.52 6.34
N LEU A 107 -0.97 14.44 7.51
CA LEU A 107 -0.33 13.23 8.02
C LEU A 107 -0.98 12.85 9.35
N PHE A 108 -1.50 11.63 9.43
CA PHE A 108 -1.98 11.01 10.66
C PHE A 108 -1.09 9.83 11.01
N CYS A 109 -0.76 9.70 12.28
CA CYS A 109 0.13 8.64 12.77
C CYS A 109 -0.17 8.29 14.23
N ASN A 110 0.42 7.20 14.74
CA ASN A 110 0.42 6.95 16.19
C ASN A 110 1.26 8.00 16.94
N GLN A 111 1.09 8.09 18.25
CA GLN A 111 1.79 9.09 19.07
C GLN A 111 3.32 8.99 18.98
N ASN A 112 3.88 7.78 18.93
CA ASN A 112 5.33 7.58 18.89
C ASN A 112 5.95 8.10 17.58
N SER A 113 5.25 7.98 16.45
CA SER A 113 5.70 8.48 15.16
C SER A 113 5.88 9.98 15.09
N THR A 114 5.21 10.77 15.96
CA THR A 114 5.33 12.24 15.97
C THR A 114 6.75 12.71 16.31
N SER A 115 7.55 11.88 16.98
CA SER A 115 8.97 12.16 17.23
C SER A 115 9.83 12.14 15.96
N LYS A 116 9.41 11.37 14.93
CA LYS A 116 10.10 11.24 13.63
C LYS A 116 9.52 12.15 12.54
N VAL A 117 8.22 12.48 12.66
CA VAL A 117 7.47 13.32 11.70
C VAL A 117 6.68 14.38 12.48
N SER A 118 7.36 15.47 12.88
CA SER A 118 6.85 16.45 13.85
C SER A 118 5.59 17.22 13.42
N TRP A 119 5.22 17.22 12.13
CA TRP A 119 3.99 17.82 11.62
C TRP A 119 2.83 16.82 11.54
N GLY A 120 3.06 15.57 11.93
CA GLY A 120 2.04 14.54 11.99
C GLY A 120 1.06 14.78 13.14
N MET A 121 -0.20 14.53 12.87
CA MET A 121 -1.28 14.58 13.86
C MET A 121 -1.45 13.18 14.47
N ALA A 122 -1.24 13.09 15.80
CA ALA A 122 -1.39 11.83 16.49
C ALA A 122 -2.85 11.37 16.51
N MET A 123 -3.05 10.09 16.24
CA MET A 123 -4.33 9.38 16.42
C MET A 123 -4.12 8.19 17.35
N LYS A 124 -5.10 7.92 18.19
CA LYS A 124 -5.21 6.75 19.05
C LYS A 124 -6.47 5.95 18.72
N PRO A 125 -6.57 4.69 19.11
CA PRO A 125 -7.78 3.89 18.89
C PRO A 125 -9.05 4.64 19.34
N GLY A 126 -10.06 4.68 18.46
CA GLY A 126 -11.31 5.41 18.64
C GLY A 126 -11.31 6.83 18.05
N ASP A 127 -10.18 7.40 17.70
CA ASP A 127 -10.15 8.70 17.03
C ASP A 127 -10.67 8.60 15.58
N ARG A 128 -11.33 9.66 15.13
CA ARG A 128 -11.97 9.74 13.82
C ARG A 128 -11.68 11.09 13.15
N GLN A 129 -11.32 11.04 11.88
CA GLN A 129 -11.15 12.20 11.00
C GLN A 129 -12.03 12.05 9.77
N GLU A 130 -12.48 13.17 9.20
CA GLU A 130 -13.24 13.17 7.95
C GLU A 130 -12.67 14.21 6.99
N ILE A 131 -12.18 13.74 5.83
CA ILE A 131 -11.50 14.54 4.84
C ILE A 131 -12.02 14.12 3.47
N ASN A 132 -12.50 15.08 2.68
CA ASN A 132 -12.99 14.84 1.32
C ASN A 132 -14.06 13.72 1.25
N ASN A 133 -14.98 13.68 2.22
CA ASN A 133 -16.02 12.65 2.38
C ASN A 133 -15.44 11.22 2.61
N ILE A 134 -14.21 11.12 3.04
CA ILE A 134 -13.56 9.89 3.48
C ILE A 134 -13.45 9.94 5.00
N VAL A 135 -14.00 8.94 5.67
CA VAL A 135 -13.85 8.80 7.11
C VAL A 135 -12.66 7.88 7.38
N ILE A 136 -11.76 8.33 8.24
CA ILE A 136 -10.57 7.60 8.72
C ILE A 136 -10.74 7.38 10.21
N GLU A 137 -10.84 6.12 10.62
CA GLU A 137 -10.98 5.72 12.03
C GLU A 137 -9.73 4.96 12.45
N ALA A 138 -9.09 5.35 13.53
CA ALA A 138 -7.99 4.60 14.13
C ALA A 138 -8.53 3.48 15.02
N VAL A 139 -7.96 2.29 14.90
CA VAL A 139 -8.34 1.10 15.67
C VAL A 139 -7.12 0.48 16.33
N ASP A 140 -7.34 -0.41 17.32
CA ASP A 140 -6.25 -1.08 18.04
C ASP A 140 -5.41 -1.94 17.08
N ALA A 141 -4.08 -1.88 17.27
CA ALA A 141 -3.10 -2.75 16.64
C ALA A 141 -2.00 -3.09 17.66
N TYR A 142 -1.89 -4.36 18.07
CA TYR A 142 -0.93 -4.80 19.08
C TYR A 142 -0.73 -6.32 19.11
N ASN A 143 0.37 -6.78 19.73
CA ASN A 143 0.62 -8.19 20.02
C ASN A 143 0.01 -8.61 21.36
N ILE A 144 -0.57 -9.83 21.38
CA ILE A 144 -1.11 -10.48 22.57
C ILE A 144 -0.08 -11.44 23.14
N VAL A 145 0.62 -12.21 22.28
CA VAL A 145 1.56 -13.26 22.66
C VAL A 145 2.96 -13.08 22.06
N GLY A 146 3.08 -12.37 20.92
CA GLY A 146 4.37 -12.15 20.26
C GLY A 146 5.23 -11.15 21.03
N GLU A 147 6.39 -11.61 21.53
CA GLU A 147 7.31 -10.83 22.35
C GLU A 147 8.73 -10.83 21.74
N SER A 148 9.42 -9.70 21.80
CA SER A 148 10.83 -9.57 21.49
C SER A 148 11.72 -10.13 22.61
N SER A 149 11.23 -10.07 23.85
CA SER A 149 11.78 -10.69 25.06
C SER A 149 10.66 -10.79 26.10
N PRO A 150 10.82 -11.63 27.14
CA PRO A 150 9.76 -11.83 28.13
C PRO A 150 9.19 -10.53 28.70
N GLY A 151 7.88 -10.33 28.55
CA GLY A 151 7.16 -9.12 28.98
C GLY A 151 7.32 -7.90 28.07
N HIS A 152 7.95 -8.06 26.90
CA HIS A 152 8.14 -6.97 25.91
C HIS A 152 7.52 -7.35 24.58
N PRO A 153 6.22 -7.10 24.34
CA PRO A 153 5.57 -7.33 23.06
C PRO A 153 6.29 -6.62 21.91
N PHE A 154 6.31 -7.20 20.70
CA PHE A 154 6.83 -6.53 19.52
C PHE A 154 6.09 -5.20 19.27
N HIS A 155 4.76 -5.23 19.44
CA HIS A 155 3.89 -4.05 19.32
C HIS A 155 3.01 -3.96 20.58
N PRO A 156 3.40 -3.13 21.57
CA PRO A 156 2.62 -2.98 22.81
C PRO A 156 1.24 -2.38 22.54
N LYS A 157 0.22 -2.78 23.32
CA LYS A 157 -1.13 -2.19 23.23
C LYS A 157 -1.08 -0.68 23.44
N GLY A 158 -1.73 0.06 22.51
CA GLY A 158 -1.77 1.53 22.52
C GLY A 158 -0.55 2.21 21.87
N ALA A 159 0.48 1.45 21.45
CA ALA A 159 1.63 2.01 20.73
C ALA A 159 1.33 2.18 19.22
N GLY A 160 0.78 1.16 18.56
CA GLY A 160 0.40 1.20 17.17
C GLY A 160 -1.09 1.42 16.94
N VAL A 161 -1.48 1.73 15.69
CA VAL A 161 -2.87 1.84 15.24
C VAL A 161 -3.04 1.16 13.88
N GLY A 162 -4.19 0.53 13.68
CA GLY A 162 -4.71 0.24 12.34
C GLY A 162 -5.66 1.34 11.88
N TYR A 163 -6.07 1.31 10.63
CA TYR A 163 -7.02 2.28 10.07
C TYR A 163 -8.18 1.61 9.38
N VAL A 164 -9.40 2.10 9.64
CA VAL A 164 -10.60 1.79 8.85
C VAL A 164 -10.97 3.02 8.05
N LEU A 165 -10.88 2.92 6.72
CA LEU A 165 -11.29 3.97 5.79
C LEU A 165 -12.70 3.68 5.27
N THR A 166 -13.64 4.61 5.49
CA THR A 166 -14.98 4.53 4.90
C THR A 166 -15.05 5.47 3.69
N ILE A 167 -15.19 4.90 2.49
CA ILE A 167 -15.19 5.62 1.21
C ILE A 167 -16.46 5.23 0.45
N GLY A 168 -17.39 6.18 0.26
CA GLY A 168 -18.64 5.94 -0.46
C GLY A 168 -19.44 4.73 0.06
N GLY A 169 -19.43 4.51 1.38
CA GLY A 169 -20.13 3.42 2.05
C GLY A 169 -19.40 2.08 2.05
N LYS A 170 -18.18 1.99 1.50
CA LYS A 170 -17.30 0.83 1.60
C LYS A 170 -16.28 1.02 2.70
N LYS A 171 -16.02 -0.02 3.50
CA LYS A 171 -15.01 -0.01 4.57
C LYS A 171 -13.79 -0.81 4.17
N ILE A 172 -12.63 -0.15 4.19
CA ILE A 172 -11.32 -0.75 3.93
C ILE A 172 -10.54 -0.70 5.24
N TYR A 173 -10.16 -1.85 5.76
CA TYR A 173 -9.37 -1.98 6.98
C TYR A 173 -7.91 -2.31 6.62
N VAL A 174 -6.97 -1.53 7.13
CA VAL A 174 -5.53 -1.79 7.10
C VAL A 174 -5.06 -1.94 8.53
N ALA A 175 -4.62 -3.15 8.89
CA ALA A 175 -4.43 -3.53 10.28
C ALA A 175 -3.21 -2.89 10.95
N GLY A 176 -2.14 -2.56 10.19
CA GLY A 176 -0.82 -2.33 10.76
C GLY A 176 -0.25 -3.63 11.32
N ASP A 177 0.80 -3.54 12.12
CA ASP A 177 1.38 -4.71 12.77
C ASP A 177 0.62 -5.04 14.04
N THR A 178 0.03 -6.22 14.05
CA THR A 178 -0.89 -6.68 15.11
C THR A 178 -1.06 -8.18 15.08
N GLU A 179 -1.55 -8.72 16.18
CA GLU A 179 -2.17 -10.06 16.22
C GLU A 179 -3.69 -9.97 16.09
N ASN A 180 -4.36 -11.14 16.12
CA ASN A 180 -5.83 -11.28 15.99
C ASN A 180 -6.59 -10.83 17.26
N THR A 181 -6.45 -9.55 17.59
CA THR A 181 -7.00 -8.95 18.82
C THR A 181 -8.52 -9.06 18.94
N PRO A 182 -9.09 -9.03 20.16
CA PRO A 182 -10.53 -8.99 20.35
C PRO A 182 -11.19 -7.80 19.64
N GLU A 183 -10.53 -6.64 19.62
CA GLU A 183 -10.99 -5.43 18.98
C GLU A 183 -11.07 -5.59 17.45
N MET A 184 -10.05 -6.22 16.83
CA MET A 184 -10.08 -6.59 15.41
C MET A 184 -11.26 -7.51 15.10
N LYS A 185 -11.46 -8.55 15.89
CA LYS A 185 -12.57 -9.51 15.71
C LYS A 185 -13.95 -8.87 15.89
N ALA A 186 -14.04 -7.77 16.64
CA ALA A 186 -15.28 -7.04 16.87
C ALA A 186 -15.64 -6.07 15.72
N LEU A 187 -14.77 -5.83 14.75
CA LEU A 187 -15.03 -4.98 13.59
C LEU A 187 -16.27 -5.45 12.82
N LYS A 188 -17.01 -4.51 12.20
CA LYS A 188 -18.24 -4.82 11.48
C LYS A 188 -18.29 -4.17 10.11
N ASN A 189 -18.92 -4.89 9.18
CA ASN A 189 -19.21 -4.40 7.82
C ASN A 189 -17.93 -4.03 7.04
N ILE A 190 -16.85 -4.76 7.23
CA ILE A 190 -15.60 -4.58 6.47
C ILE A 190 -15.78 -5.17 5.08
N ASP A 191 -15.58 -4.37 4.03
CA ASP A 191 -15.62 -4.85 2.65
C ASP A 191 -14.24 -5.42 2.23
N VAL A 192 -13.16 -4.75 2.63
CA VAL A 192 -11.78 -5.15 2.31
C VAL A 192 -10.93 -5.09 3.57
N ALA A 193 -10.08 -6.10 3.80
CA ALA A 193 -9.13 -6.12 4.89
C ALA A 193 -7.72 -6.44 4.39
N PHE A 194 -6.73 -5.70 4.89
CA PHE A 194 -5.31 -6.00 4.79
C PHE A 194 -4.83 -6.46 6.16
N LEU A 195 -4.44 -7.76 6.27
CA LEU A 195 -4.00 -8.37 7.53
C LEU A 195 -2.55 -8.84 7.43
N PRO A 196 -1.67 -8.48 8.38
CA PRO A 196 -0.28 -8.90 8.37
C PRO A 196 -0.15 -10.38 8.72
N MET A 197 0.82 -11.07 8.11
CA MET A 197 0.98 -12.51 8.25
C MET A 197 2.46 -12.91 8.28
N ASN A 198 3.23 -12.34 9.23
CA ASN A 198 4.68 -12.53 9.33
C ASN A 198 5.13 -12.81 10.76
N LEU A 199 5.52 -14.05 11.04
CA LEU A 199 6.13 -14.39 12.33
C LEU A 199 7.60 -14.00 12.39
N PRO A 200 8.11 -13.64 13.57
CA PRO A 200 7.43 -13.65 14.88
C PRO A 200 6.64 -12.36 15.20
N TYR A 201 6.57 -11.41 14.30
CA TYR A 201 6.17 -10.03 14.55
C TYR A 201 4.65 -9.85 14.60
N THR A 202 3.91 -10.61 13.78
CA THR A 202 2.47 -10.43 13.60
C THR A 202 1.72 -11.78 13.69
N MET A 203 0.88 -12.12 12.72
CA MET A 203 -0.01 -13.28 12.77
C MET A 203 0.54 -14.50 12.00
N THR A 204 0.20 -15.69 12.48
CA THR A 204 0.22 -16.91 11.67
C THR A 204 -0.94 -16.92 10.67
N PRO A 205 -0.91 -17.73 9.60
CA PRO A 205 -2.08 -17.95 8.74
C PRO A 205 -3.34 -18.36 9.50
N ALA A 206 -3.19 -19.19 10.56
CA ALA A 206 -4.31 -19.60 11.42
C ALA A 206 -4.91 -18.43 12.22
N MET A 207 -4.07 -17.52 12.75
CA MET A 207 -4.54 -16.31 13.44
C MET A 207 -5.26 -15.35 12.48
N VAL A 208 -4.74 -15.19 11.25
CA VAL A 208 -5.40 -14.40 10.20
C VAL A 208 -6.77 -15.01 9.86
N ALA A 209 -6.85 -16.33 9.71
CA ALA A 209 -8.12 -17.02 9.44
C ALA A 209 -9.12 -16.83 10.59
N ASP A 210 -8.69 -16.98 11.84
CA ASP A 210 -9.53 -16.77 13.03
C ASP A 210 -10.09 -15.35 13.08
N ALA A 211 -9.27 -14.33 12.83
CA ALA A 211 -9.72 -12.95 12.73
C ALA A 211 -10.71 -12.75 11.57
N ALA A 212 -10.35 -13.18 10.37
CA ALA A 212 -11.16 -13.02 9.18
C ALA A 212 -12.53 -13.71 9.30
N LEU A 213 -12.60 -14.90 9.90
CA LEU A 213 -13.86 -15.60 10.17
C LEU A 213 -14.74 -14.89 11.20
N ALA A 214 -14.15 -14.13 12.14
CA ALA A 214 -14.88 -13.38 13.15
C ALA A 214 -15.55 -12.12 12.58
N PHE A 215 -14.82 -11.25 11.85
CA PHE A 215 -15.38 -10.01 11.34
C PHE A 215 -15.83 -10.07 9.86
N ARG A 216 -15.52 -11.18 9.15
CA ARG A 216 -16.03 -11.57 7.82
C ARG A 216 -15.90 -10.47 6.76
N PRO A 217 -14.69 -10.05 6.38
CA PRO A 217 -14.50 -9.15 5.25
C PRO A 217 -14.95 -9.84 3.95
N LYS A 218 -15.34 -9.08 2.92
CA LYS A 218 -15.64 -9.68 1.61
C LYS A 218 -14.37 -10.09 0.88
N ILE A 219 -13.33 -9.26 0.99
CA ILE A 219 -12.02 -9.47 0.36
C ILE A 219 -10.96 -9.34 1.44
N LEU A 220 -10.04 -10.32 1.48
CA LEU A 220 -8.87 -10.34 2.33
C LEU A 220 -7.60 -10.29 1.49
N TYR A 221 -6.72 -9.36 1.79
CA TYR A 221 -5.34 -9.30 1.32
C TYR A 221 -4.41 -9.67 2.47
N PRO A 222 -3.74 -10.83 2.44
CA PRO A 222 -2.57 -11.00 3.28
C PRO A 222 -1.49 -10.02 2.81
N TYR A 223 -0.90 -9.27 3.73
CA TYR A 223 0.17 -8.32 3.45
C TYR A 223 1.24 -8.42 4.54
N HIS A 224 2.40 -7.78 4.35
CA HIS A 224 3.50 -7.90 5.32
C HIS A 224 3.75 -9.37 5.70
N PHE A 225 3.76 -10.27 4.69
CA PHE A 225 3.81 -11.71 4.96
C PHE A 225 5.21 -12.33 4.87
N GLY A 226 6.24 -11.54 4.47
CA GLY A 226 7.61 -12.03 4.36
C GLY A 226 7.69 -13.34 3.58
N ASP A 227 8.29 -14.36 4.17
CA ASP A 227 8.42 -15.71 3.58
C ASP A 227 7.29 -16.68 3.97
N THR A 228 6.23 -16.21 4.62
CA THR A 228 5.08 -17.03 5.00
C THR A 228 4.35 -17.55 3.75
N ASP A 229 4.06 -18.86 3.69
CA ASP A 229 3.32 -19.47 2.59
C ASP A 229 1.87 -18.99 2.56
N THR A 230 1.55 -18.13 1.61
CA THR A 230 0.20 -17.59 1.44
C THR A 230 -0.84 -18.64 1.00
N ASN A 231 -0.42 -19.82 0.51
CA ASN A 231 -1.34 -20.91 0.20
C ASN A 231 -2.03 -21.44 1.46
N GLU A 232 -1.44 -21.29 2.65
CA GLU A 232 -2.06 -21.73 3.89
C GLU A 232 -3.34 -20.94 4.18
N ILE A 233 -3.32 -19.61 4.10
CA ILE A 233 -4.51 -18.79 4.35
C ILE A 233 -5.58 -19.01 3.28
N ILE A 234 -5.20 -19.26 2.01
CA ILE A 234 -6.14 -19.61 0.95
C ILE A 234 -6.87 -20.92 1.30
N LYS A 235 -6.15 -21.94 1.76
CA LYS A 235 -6.73 -23.24 2.19
C LYS A 235 -7.66 -23.08 3.39
N LEU A 236 -7.24 -22.30 4.41
CA LEU A 236 -8.02 -22.11 5.64
C LEU A 236 -9.35 -21.39 5.39
N LEU A 237 -9.41 -20.51 4.40
CA LEU A 237 -10.60 -19.71 4.09
C LEU A 237 -11.39 -20.20 2.86
N LYS A 238 -11.00 -21.34 2.26
CA LYS A 238 -11.56 -21.84 0.99
C LYS A 238 -13.09 -21.84 0.93
N ASP A 239 -13.75 -22.28 1.99
CA ASP A 239 -15.22 -22.44 2.03
C ASP A 239 -15.92 -21.39 2.88
N SER A 240 -15.20 -20.31 3.26
CA SER A 240 -15.70 -19.27 4.16
C SER A 240 -16.60 -18.23 3.50
N GLY A 241 -16.57 -18.12 2.18
CA GLY A 241 -17.18 -17.02 1.42
C GLY A 241 -16.36 -15.72 1.42
N ILE A 242 -15.14 -15.74 1.98
CA ILE A 242 -14.19 -14.63 1.95
C ILE A 242 -13.28 -14.81 0.73
N GLU A 243 -13.21 -13.80 -0.14
CA GLU A 243 -12.28 -13.83 -1.28
C GLU A 243 -10.87 -13.46 -0.82
N VAL A 244 -9.93 -14.40 -0.88
CA VAL A 244 -8.51 -14.13 -0.57
C VAL A 244 -7.77 -13.73 -1.84
N ARG A 245 -7.16 -12.56 -1.83
CA ARG A 245 -6.34 -12.03 -2.94
C ARG A 245 -4.90 -11.86 -2.49
N VAL A 246 -4.00 -12.64 -3.03
CA VAL A 246 -2.56 -12.45 -2.82
C VAL A 246 -2.01 -11.46 -3.84
N ARG A 247 -1.23 -10.49 -3.38
CA ARG A 247 -0.53 -9.48 -4.18
C ARG A 247 0.93 -9.42 -3.75
N ASN A 248 1.75 -8.67 -4.47
CA ASN A 248 3.17 -8.53 -4.11
C ASN A 248 3.35 -7.61 -2.89
N LEU A 249 2.96 -8.12 -1.72
CA LEU A 249 3.02 -7.44 -0.41
C LEU A 249 3.86 -8.26 0.60
N LYS A 250 4.94 -8.87 0.05
CA LYS A 250 5.88 -9.70 0.80
C LYS A 250 6.70 -8.90 1.80
#